data_50f0896157eb62101ae1bc88f148adff
#
_entry.id   50f0896157eb62101ae1bc88f148adff
#
_cell.length_a   1.000
_cell.length_b   1.000
_cell.length_c   1.000
_cell.angle_alpha   90.00
_cell.angle_beta   90.00
_cell.angle_gamma   90.00
#
_symmetry.space_group_name_H-M   'P 1'
#
loop_
_entity.id
_entity.type
_entity.pdbx_description
1 polymer ?
#
loop_
_entity_poly.entity_id
_entity_poly.type
_entity_poly.pdbx_seq_one_letter_code
_entity_poly.pdbx_strand_id
1 'polypeptide(L)'
;MDVLEDQDQEFFVNLYMANSAVALVVDSLGSHAKDMKVFLDGMADGFLIADSTYTFNSNTLVPASEVSVPGGHQSCYVGVCFPSRDTATRTISVDGTSSSADGSIWSIKAYVQTADGKTTENILYVRDPLQAGCLKIIKVKLQPNGSFLTVDLNVGLSVTLDWKEGIIFEPEF
;
A
#
# COMPACT_ATOMS: atom_id res chain seq x y z
N MET A 1 11.84 -17.29 -31.31
CA MET A 1 13.10 -16.53 -31.22
C MET A 1 14.20 -17.51 -31.53
N ASP A 2 14.82 -17.40 -32.69
CA ASP A 2 15.87 -18.34 -33.10
C ASP A 2 17.21 -17.81 -32.61
N VAL A 3 17.88 -18.59 -31.76
CA VAL A 3 19.24 -18.31 -31.32
C VAL A 3 20.18 -18.79 -32.42
N LEU A 4 20.92 -17.87 -33.02
CA LEU A 4 21.91 -18.21 -34.06
C LEU A 4 23.22 -18.60 -33.35
N GLU A 5 23.76 -19.76 -33.70
CA GLU A 5 25.09 -20.21 -33.26
C GLU A 5 26.17 -19.24 -33.79
N ASP A 6 27.15 -18.93 -32.96
CA ASP A 6 28.36 -18.11 -33.30
C ASP A 6 28.10 -16.60 -33.57
N GLN A 7 27.03 -16.00 -33.05
CA GLN A 7 26.86 -14.56 -33.07
C GLN A 7 26.64 -14.00 -31.65
N ASP A 8 27.34 -12.91 -31.33
CA ASP A 8 27.07 -12.13 -30.13
C ASP A 8 25.65 -11.56 -30.21
N GLN A 9 24.79 -11.94 -29.25
CA GLN A 9 23.42 -11.44 -29.19
C GLN A 9 23.25 -10.57 -27.95
N GLU A 10 22.84 -9.33 -28.13
CA GLU A 10 22.47 -8.44 -27.06
C GLU A 10 20.95 -8.50 -26.83
N PHE A 11 20.57 -8.73 -25.57
CA PHE A 11 19.16 -8.72 -25.17
C PHE A 11 18.93 -7.56 -24.21
N PHE A 12 18.00 -6.68 -24.57
CA PHE A 12 17.53 -5.61 -23.70
C PHE A 12 16.28 -6.10 -22.97
N VAL A 13 16.36 -6.19 -21.63
CA VAL A 13 15.23 -6.59 -20.81
C VAL A 13 14.85 -5.42 -19.93
N ASN A 14 13.61 -4.93 -20.07
CA ASN A 14 13.05 -3.95 -19.18
C ASN A 14 12.39 -4.66 -17.98
N LEU A 15 12.86 -4.36 -16.78
CA LEU A 15 12.28 -4.87 -15.55
C LEU A 15 11.37 -3.80 -14.93
N TYR A 16 10.15 -4.20 -14.61
CA TYR A 16 9.17 -3.34 -13.94
C TYR A 16 8.80 -3.92 -12.59
N MET A 17 8.64 -3.04 -11.59
CA MET A 17 8.07 -3.47 -10.31
C MET A 17 6.56 -3.70 -10.48
N ALA A 18 6.11 -4.92 -10.21
CA ALA A 18 4.69 -5.25 -10.21
C ALA A 18 3.99 -4.88 -8.90
N ASN A 19 4.74 -4.66 -7.83
CA ASN A 19 4.21 -4.36 -6.50
C ASN A 19 4.24 -2.87 -6.20
N SER A 20 3.46 -2.49 -5.20
CA SER A 20 3.40 -1.17 -4.59
C SER A 20 3.52 -1.31 -3.08
N ALA A 21 3.72 -0.23 -2.37
CA ALA A 21 3.71 -0.21 -0.92
C ALA A 21 2.92 0.98 -0.37
N VAL A 22 2.35 0.78 0.81
CA VAL A 22 1.68 1.84 1.57
C VAL A 22 2.27 1.88 2.97
N ALA A 23 2.63 3.05 3.44
CA ALA A 23 3.07 3.29 4.81
C ALA A 23 2.04 4.19 5.52
N LEU A 24 1.44 3.69 6.59
CA LEU A 24 0.62 4.47 7.51
C LEU A 24 1.47 4.89 8.70
N VAL A 25 1.74 6.18 8.82
CA VAL A 25 2.47 6.76 9.95
C VAL A 25 1.45 7.33 10.93
N VAL A 26 1.47 6.81 12.14
CA VAL A 26 0.56 7.21 13.22
C VAL A 26 1.34 7.98 14.28
N ASP A 27 0.98 9.23 14.46
CA ASP A 27 1.55 10.09 15.50
C ASP A 27 0.77 9.95 16.82
N SER A 28 1.47 10.05 17.95
CA SER A 28 0.89 10.00 19.30
C SER A 28 0.37 8.62 19.77
N LEU A 29 0.91 7.51 19.23
CA LEU A 29 0.47 6.17 19.60
C LEU A 29 0.79 5.80 21.08
N GLY A 30 1.88 6.33 21.60
CA GLY A 30 2.56 5.83 22.81
C GLY A 30 1.78 5.84 24.14
N SER A 31 0.60 6.47 24.23
CA SER A 31 -0.18 6.54 25.48
C SER A 31 -1.63 6.09 25.35
N HIS A 32 -2.14 5.89 24.13
CA HIS A 32 -3.58 5.72 23.92
C HIS A 32 -3.98 4.39 23.29
N ALA A 33 -3.09 3.72 22.56
CA ALA A 33 -3.36 2.42 21.98
C ALA A 33 -2.54 1.32 22.64
N LYS A 34 -3.21 0.20 22.92
CA LYS A 34 -2.59 -1.04 23.42
C LYS A 34 -2.15 -1.92 22.24
N ASP A 35 -2.95 -1.95 21.18
CA ASP A 35 -2.72 -2.75 19.97
C ASP A 35 -3.37 -2.06 18.78
N MET A 36 -2.78 -2.24 17.59
CA MET A 36 -3.37 -1.75 16.36
C MET A 36 -3.10 -2.73 15.23
N LYS A 37 -4.15 -3.01 14.44
CA LYS A 37 -4.07 -3.83 13.23
C LYS A 37 -4.48 -2.99 12.04
N VAL A 38 -3.66 -3.01 11.00
CA VAL A 38 -3.87 -2.21 9.79
C VAL A 38 -3.98 -3.11 8.57
N PHE A 39 -4.94 -2.82 7.72
CA PHE A 39 -5.20 -3.55 6.47
C PHE A 39 -5.41 -2.56 5.33
N LEU A 40 -4.93 -2.94 4.14
CA LEU A 40 -5.20 -2.26 2.88
C LEU A 40 -6.32 -2.99 2.15
N ASP A 41 -7.30 -2.26 1.66
CA ASP A 41 -8.47 -2.80 0.94
C ASP A 41 -8.64 -2.13 -0.42
N GLY A 42 -9.01 -2.89 -1.45
CA GLY A 42 -9.19 -2.41 -2.82
C GLY A 42 -7.96 -2.59 -3.70
N MET A 43 -6.98 -3.38 -3.26
CA MET A 43 -5.82 -3.74 -4.04
C MET A 43 -6.13 -4.89 -5.00
N ALA A 44 -5.31 -5.02 -6.06
CA ALA A 44 -5.40 -6.17 -6.95
C ALA A 44 -5.10 -7.47 -6.18
N ASP A 45 -5.75 -8.54 -6.58
CA ASP A 45 -5.59 -9.88 -6.00
C ASP A 45 -4.63 -10.77 -6.80
N GLY A 46 -4.18 -10.32 -7.97
CA GLY A 46 -3.26 -11.04 -8.81
C GLY A 46 -2.65 -10.18 -9.92
N PHE A 47 -1.59 -10.73 -10.51
CA PHE A 47 -0.92 -10.14 -11.67
C PHE A 47 -0.69 -11.22 -12.74
N LEU A 48 -1.23 -11.01 -13.93
CA LEU A 48 -1.06 -11.88 -15.10
C LEU A 48 0.18 -11.44 -15.85
N ILE A 49 1.25 -12.22 -15.74
CA ILE A 49 2.56 -11.90 -16.35
C ILE A 49 2.45 -11.84 -17.89
N ALA A 50 1.68 -12.75 -18.49
CA ALA A 50 1.54 -12.83 -19.94
C ALA A 50 0.98 -11.54 -20.55
N ASP A 51 0.03 -10.91 -19.87
CA ASP A 51 -0.69 -9.74 -20.37
C ASP A 51 -0.26 -8.44 -19.66
N SER A 52 0.62 -8.56 -18.67
CA SER A 52 1.02 -7.45 -17.78
C SER A 52 -0.19 -6.72 -17.16
N THR A 53 -1.22 -7.48 -16.77
CA THR A 53 -2.48 -6.93 -16.23
C THR A 53 -2.75 -7.38 -14.80
N TYR A 54 -3.40 -6.52 -14.03
CA TYR A 54 -3.83 -6.83 -12.66
C TYR A 54 -5.25 -7.37 -12.63
N THR A 55 -5.50 -8.32 -11.73
CA THR A 55 -6.82 -8.90 -11.50
C THR A 55 -7.43 -8.38 -10.20
N PHE A 56 -8.76 -8.27 -10.16
CA PHE A 56 -9.55 -7.75 -9.05
C PHE A 56 -10.80 -8.62 -8.84
N ASN A 57 -10.60 -9.93 -8.71
CA ASN A 57 -11.70 -10.91 -8.64
C ASN A 57 -12.24 -11.06 -7.22
N SER A 58 -11.40 -10.77 -6.22
CA SER A 58 -11.76 -10.89 -4.80
C SER A 58 -11.55 -9.61 -4.02
N ASN A 59 -12.20 -9.51 -2.84
CA ASN A 59 -11.92 -8.46 -1.87
C ASN A 59 -10.68 -8.86 -1.06
N THR A 60 -9.53 -8.39 -1.49
CA THR A 60 -8.27 -8.70 -0.82
C THR A 60 -8.01 -7.68 0.27
N LEU A 61 -7.88 -8.15 1.51
CA LEU A 61 -7.37 -7.37 2.63
C LEU A 61 -5.90 -7.72 2.82
N VAL A 62 -5.02 -6.76 2.54
CA VAL A 62 -3.58 -6.92 2.71
C VAL A 62 -3.18 -6.41 4.08
N PRO A 63 -2.62 -7.26 4.97
CA PRO A 63 -2.18 -6.81 6.28
C PRO A 63 -0.92 -5.94 6.16
N ALA A 64 -0.88 -4.86 6.93
CA ALA A 64 0.31 -4.04 7.10
C ALA A 64 1.01 -4.42 8.41
N SER A 65 2.33 -4.55 8.37
CA SER A 65 3.15 -4.89 9.52
C SER A 65 3.74 -3.63 10.16
N GLU A 66 3.83 -3.63 11.48
CA GLU A 66 4.48 -2.55 12.20
C GLU A 66 6.00 -2.58 11.96
N VAL A 67 6.55 -1.41 11.65
CA VAL A 67 7.97 -1.18 11.45
C VAL A 67 8.46 -0.20 12.51
N SER A 68 9.49 -0.59 13.24
CA SER A 68 10.08 0.27 14.27
C SER A 68 10.76 1.48 13.64
N VAL A 69 10.33 2.67 14.09
CA VAL A 69 10.96 3.94 13.69
C VAL A 69 11.91 4.39 14.80
N PRO A 70 13.22 4.52 14.55
CA PRO A 70 14.16 4.97 15.58
C PRO A 70 13.82 6.39 16.07
N GLY A 71 13.77 6.56 17.39
CA GLY A 71 13.66 7.87 18.04
C GLY A 71 12.25 8.43 18.19
N GLY A 72 11.18 7.61 17.99
CA GLY A 72 9.88 8.17 17.77
C GLY A 72 8.78 7.91 18.76
N HIS A 73 7.94 8.92 18.87
CA HIS A 73 6.56 8.84 19.34
C HIS A 73 5.61 8.43 18.21
N GLN A 74 6.14 7.87 17.13
CA GLN A 74 5.41 7.50 15.93
C GLN A 74 5.53 5.99 15.70
N SER A 75 4.43 5.36 15.30
CA SER A 75 4.43 4.00 14.76
C SER A 75 4.19 4.06 13.25
N CYS A 76 4.86 3.17 12.52
CA CYS A 76 4.74 3.05 11.08
C CYS A 76 4.26 1.64 10.74
N TYR A 77 3.18 1.54 9.96
CA TYR A 77 2.64 0.28 9.45
C TYR A 77 2.82 0.22 7.94
N VAL A 78 3.56 -0.77 7.46
CA VAL A 78 3.89 -0.93 6.04
C VAL A 78 3.21 -2.16 5.48
N GLY A 79 2.44 -1.98 4.42
CA GLY A 79 1.86 -3.06 3.62
C GLY A 79 2.42 -3.05 2.21
N VAL A 80 2.90 -4.21 1.75
CA VAL A 80 3.29 -4.43 0.35
C VAL A 80 2.15 -5.12 -0.35
N CYS A 81 1.70 -4.56 -1.47
CA CYS A 81 0.52 -5.01 -2.19
C CYS A 81 0.71 -4.87 -3.71
N PHE A 82 -0.23 -5.37 -4.48
CA PHE A 82 -0.38 -4.97 -5.87
C PHE A 82 -1.04 -3.58 -5.95
N PRO A 83 -1.00 -2.92 -7.12
CA PRO A 83 -1.68 -1.65 -7.34
C PRO A 83 -3.18 -1.68 -7.06
N SER A 84 -3.76 -0.52 -6.86
CA SER A 84 -5.21 -0.34 -6.85
C SER A 84 -5.75 -0.23 -8.28
N ARG A 85 -7.08 -0.15 -8.42
CA ARG A 85 -7.71 0.25 -9.70
C ARG A 85 -7.35 1.70 -10.04
N ASP A 86 -7.36 2.03 -11.32
CA ASP A 86 -7.09 3.40 -11.79
C ASP A 86 -8.30 4.33 -11.64
N THR A 87 -9.50 3.75 -11.54
CA THR A 87 -10.74 4.50 -11.43
C THR A 87 -11.64 3.95 -10.34
N ALA A 88 -12.47 4.80 -9.76
CA ALA A 88 -13.47 4.43 -8.77
C ALA A 88 -14.62 3.63 -9.40
N THR A 89 -14.37 2.36 -9.69
CA THR A 89 -15.40 1.43 -10.22
C THR A 89 -16.10 0.63 -9.13
N ARG A 90 -15.72 0.83 -7.86
CA ARG A 90 -16.18 0.01 -6.75
C ARG A 90 -17.04 0.82 -5.78
N THR A 91 -18.25 0.33 -5.56
CA THR A 91 -19.04 0.66 -4.37
C THR A 91 -18.48 -0.16 -3.21
N ILE A 92 -17.79 0.48 -2.27
CA ILE A 92 -17.33 -0.18 -1.04
C ILE A 92 -18.58 -0.34 -0.16
N SER A 93 -19.09 -1.57 -0.06
CA SER A 93 -20.15 -1.89 0.88
C SER A 93 -19.53 -2.09 2.27
N VAL A 94 -19.73 -1.15 3.16
CA VAL A 94 -19.43 -1.31 4.58
C VAL A 94 -20.72 -1.76 5.26
N ASP A 95 -20.75 -3.01 5.73
CA ASP A 95 -21.77 -3.62 6.60
C ASP A 95 -23.23 -3.16 6.37
N GLY A 96 -23.75 -3.39 5.13
CA GLY A 96 -25.17 -3.18 4.83
C GLY A 96 -25.65 -1.73 4.77
N THR A 97 -24.83 -0.77 5.10
CA THR A 97 -25.06 0.66 4.81
C THR A 97 -24.21 1.05 3.63
N SER A 98 -24.85 1.32 2.50
CA SER A 98 -24.21 1.87 1.30
C SER A 98 -23.75 3.30 1.57
N SER A 99 -22.70 3.49 2.37
CA SER A 99 -21.95 4.72 2.32
C SER A 99 -21.00 4.60 1.14
N SER A 100 -21.46 4.98 -0.05
CA SER A 100 -20.59 5.25 -1.16
C SER A 100 -19.64 6.35 -0.70
N ALA A 101 -18.40 5.97 -0.35
CA ALA A 101 -17.33 6.95 -0.25
C ALA A 101 -17.10 7.44 -1.68
N ASP A 102 -17.82 8.50 -2.02
CA ASP A 102 -17.94 9.03 -3.37
C ASP A 102 -16.56 9.28 -3.96
N GLY A 103 -16.18 8.46 -4.96
CA GLY A 103 -14.92 8.56 -5.67
C GLY A 103 -13.69 7.96 -4.99
N SER A 104 -13.80 7.16 -3.93
CA SER A 104 -12.66 6.43 -3.37
C SER A 104 -12.31 5.20 -4.22
N ILE A 105 -10.99 4.96 -4.39
CA ILE A 105 -10.48 3.84 -5.19
C ILE A 105 -10.05 2.69 -4.29
N TRP A 106 -9.46 2.99 -3.15
CA TRP A 106 -9.00 2.04 -2.15
C TRP A 106 -9.09 2.64 -0.74
N SER A 107 -8.87 1.84 0.30
CA SER A 107 -8.94 2.32 1.67
C SER A 107 -7.91 1.64 2.58
N ILE A 108 -7.62 2.31 3.71
CA ILE A 108 -6.88 1.75 4.82
C ILE A 108 -7.89 1.53 5.96
N LYS A 109 -7.96 0.29 6.46
CA LYS A 109 -8.76 -0.08 7.63
C LYS A 109 -7.83 -0.28 8.82
N ALA A 110 -8.05 0.45 9.91
CA ALA A 110 -7.26 0.32 11.12
C ALA A 110 -8.18 0.03 12.31
N TYR A 111 -7.88 -1.04 13.03
CA TYR A 111 -8.55 -1.43 14.27
C TYR A 111 -7.63 -1.08 15.44
N VAL A 112 -8.03 -0.09 16.21
CA VAL A 112 -7.25 0.43 17.34
C VAL A 112 -7.87 -0.06 18.64
N GLN A 113 -7.13 -0.84 19.43
CA GLN A 113 -7.52 -1.19 20.78
C GLN A 113 -6.92 -0.19 21.76
N THR A 114 -7.77 0.53 22.47
CA THR A 114 -7.37 1.50 23.50
C THR A 114 -7.02 0.81 24.82
N ALA A 115 -6.37 1.53 25.73
CA ALA A 115 -5.93 0.99 27.03
C ALA A 115 -7.07 0.46 27.90
N ASP A 116 -8.29 1.02 27.75
CA ASP A 116 -9.52 0.56 28.40
C ASP A 116 -10.14 -0.69 27.76
N GLY A 117 -9.51 -1.24 26.71
CA GLY A 117 -9.93 -2.46 26.03
C GLY A 117 -10.99 -2.25 24.94
N LYS A 118 -11.41 -1.01 24.70
CA LYS A 118 -12.33 -0.69 23.59
C LYS A 118 -11.61 -0.74 22.25
N THR A 119 -12.25 -1.33 21.24
CA THR A 119 -11.76 -1.33 19.86
C THR A 119 -12.51 -0.30 19.03
N THR A 120 -11.76 0.55 18.34
CA THR A 120 -12.29 1.55 17.40
C THR A 120 -11.83 1.22 16.00
N GLU A 121 -12.76 1.17 15.05
CA GLU A 121 -12.47 1.01 13.63
C GLU A 121 -12.31 2.40 12.99
N ASN A 122 -11.25 2.56 12.21
CA ASN A 122 -10.99 3.74 11.41
C ASN A 122 -10.84 3.32 9.94
N ILE A 123 -11.54 4.00 9.05
CA ILE A 123 -11.44 3.76 7.61
C ILE A 123 -11.02 5.05 6.93
N LEU A 124 -9.86 5.00 6.27
CA LEU A 124 -9.31 6.10 5.48
C LEU A 124 -9.54 5.80 3.99
N TYR A 125 -10.41 6.53 3.37
CA TYR A 125 -10.72 6.40 1.94
C TYR A 125 -9.75 7.22 1.10
N VAL A 126 -9.14 6.59 0.08
CA VAL A 126 -8.16 7.23 -0.79
C VAL A 126 -8.72 7.32 -2.22
N ARG A 127 -8.64 8.51 -2.80
CA ARG A 127 -9.14 8.79 -4.16
C ARG A 127 -8.07 8.66 -5.24
N ASP A 128 -6.80 8.83 -4.86
CA ASP A 128 -5.71 8.68 -5.82
C ASP A 128 -5.34 7.21 -6.00
N PRO A 129 -5.19 6.74 -7.25
CA PRO A 129 -4.77 5.37 -7.49
C PRO A 129 -3.36 5.10 -6.93
N LEU A 130 -3.13 3.87 -6.47
CA LEU A 130 -1.82 3.37 -6.12
C LEU A 130 -1.25 2.64 -7.33
N GLN A 131 -0.20 3.20 -7.92
CA GLN A 131 0.44 2.64 -9.12
C GLN A 131 1.56 1.66 -8.76
N ALA A 132 1.91 0.77 -9.69
CA ALA A 132 3.04 -0.14 -9.56
C ALA A 132 4.35 0.63 -9.37
N GLY A 133 5.25 0.11 -8.53
CA GLY A 133 6.52 0.76 -8.21
C GLY A 133 6.41 1.97 -7.29
N CYS A 134 5.21 2.31 -6.80
CA CYS A 134 5.01 3.47 -5.93
C CYS A 134 4.93 3.10 -4.45
N LEU A 135 5.50 3.95 -3.59
CA LEU A 135 5.27 3.97 -2.16
C LEU A 135 4.39 5.18 -1.81
N LYS A 136 3.21 4.93 -1.21
CA LYS A 136 2.35 6.00 -0.69
C LYS A 136 2.46 6.08 0.82
N ILE A 137 2.77 7.27 1.34
CA ILE A 137 2.88 7.53 2.79
C ILE A 137 1.69 8.37 3.22
N ILE A 138 0.94 7.87 4.21
CA ILE A 138 -0.22 8.55 4.80
C ILE A 138 0.07 8.80 6.28
N LYS A 139 -0.10 10.03 6.72
CA LYS A 139 0.12 10.44 8.11
C LYS A 139 -1.20 10.73 8.79
N VAL A 140 -1.38 10.16 9.97
CA VAL A 140 -2.57 10.40 10.82
C VAL A 140 -2.14 10.67 12.24
N LYS A 141 -2.99 11.37 12.99
CA LYS A 141 -2.83 11.57 14.43
C LYS A 141 -3.87 10.74 15.18
N LEU A 142 -3.43 9.94 16.13
CA LEU A 142 -4.32 9.16 16.97
C LEU A 142 -4.87 10.02 18.11
N GLN A 143 -6.18 9.96 18.30
CA GLN A 143 -6.87 10.59 19.43
C GLN A 143 -6.99 9.62 20.62
N PRO A 144 -7.20 10.13 21.87
CA PRO A 144 -7.36 9.29 23.06
C PRO A 144 -8.49 8.27 22.98
N ASN A 145 -9.52 8.54 22.20
CA ASN A 145 -10.66 7.64 21.99
C ASN A 145 -10.41 6.54 20.93
N GLY A 146 -9.19 6.46 20.37
CA GLY A 146 -8.80 5.51 19.35
C GLY A 146 -9.20 5.89 17.92
N SER A 147 -9.79 7.09 17.70
CA SER A 147 -10.10 7.57 16.34
C SER A 147 -8.93 8.33 15.73
N PHE A 148 -8.84 8.30 14.40
CA PHE A 148 -7.88 9.08 13.65
C PHE A 148 -8.37 10.50 13.40
N LEU A 149 -7.50 11.47 13.68
CA LEU A 149 -7.62 12.80 13.13
C LEU A 149 -6.78 12.83 11.83
N THR A 150 -7.43 13.00 10.70
CA THR A 150 -6.75 13.15 9.41
C THR A 150 -6.07 14.50 9.35
N VAL A 151 -4.75 14.50 9.34
CA VAL A 151 -3.95 15.74 9.32
C VAL A 151 -3.72 16.23 7.91
N ASP A 152 -3.72 15.40 6.91
CA ASP A 152 -3.76 15.72 5.47
C ASP A 152 -3.69 14.43 4.66
N LEU A 153 -4.75 14.13 3.92
CA LEU A 153 -4.75 13.01 2.97
C LEU A 153 -3.89 13.30 1.71
N ASN A 154 -3.37 14.52 1.60
CA ASN A 154 -2.64 14.99 0.44
C ASN A 154 -1.11 14.94 0.58
N VAL A 155 -0.57 14.40 1.67
CA VAL A 155 0.88 14.15 1.76
C VAL A 155 1.20 12.79 1.14
N GLY A 156 0.83 12.63 -0.11
CA GLY A 156 1.34 11.56 -0.95
C GLY A 156 2.76 11.90 -1.38
N LEU A 157 3.77 11.49 -0.62
CA LEU A 157 5.11 11.41 -1.17
C LEU A 157 5.13 10.17 -2.06
N SER A 158 4.88 10.35 -3.35
CA SER A 158 5.11 9.33 -4.35
C SER A 158 6.62 9.23 -4.54
N VAL A 159 7.25 8.26 -3.92
CA VAL A 159 8.64 7.91 -4.21
C VAL A 159 8.59 6.89 -5.33
N THR A 160 8.82 7.33 -6.55
CA THR A 160 9.10 6.43 -7.66
C THR A 160 10.49 5.85 -7.40
N LEU A 161 10.57 4.55 -7.16
CA LEU A 161 11.84 3.85 -7.10
C LEU A 161 12.33 3.66 -8.53
N ASP A 162 12.93 4.69 -9.10
CA ASP A 162 13.72 4.53 -10.32
C ASP A 162 14.96 3.72 -9.95
N TRP A 163 15.01 2.50 -10.44
CA TRP A 163 16.24 1.73 -10.49
C TRP A 163 17.16 2.40 -11.49
N LYS A 164 17.93 3.39 -11.05
CA LYS A 164 19.04 3.90 -11.86
C LYS A 164 20.01 2.75 -12.03
N GLU A 165 20.29 2.45 -13.29
CA GLU A 165 21.31 1.55 -13.83
C GLU A 165 22.03 0.72 -12.75
N GLY A 166 21.53 -0.49 -12.57
CA GLY A 166 22.09 -1.43 -11.64
C GLY A 166 23.46 -1.89 -12.12
N ILE A 167 24.28 -2.21 -11.16
CA ILE A 167 25.57 -2.87 -11.28
C ILE A 167 25.52 -3.92 -12.39
N ILE A 168 26.29 -3.72 -13.45
CA ILE A 168 26.54 -4.73 -14.46
C ILE A 168 27.32 -5.83 -13.76
N PHE A 169 26.69 -6.95 -13.50
CA PHE A 169 27.37 -8.17 -13.12
C PHE A 169 27.99 -8.73 -14.40
N GLU A 170 29.30 -8.51 -14.60
CA GLU A 170 30.07 -9.30 -15.54
C GLU A 170 30.37 -10.65 -14.86
N PRO A 171 29.82 -11.77 -15.35
CA PRO A 171 30.23 -13.06 -14.85
C PRO A 171 31.67 -13.32 -15.35
N GLU A 172 32.60 -13.42 -14.43
CA GLU A 172 33.92 -13.99 -14.71
C GLU A 172 33.73 -15.47 -14.98
N PHE A 173 34.03 -15.90 -16.20
CA PHE A 173 34.13 -17.31 -16.58
C PHE A 173 35.58 -17.77 -16.50
#